data_31d94e69fc91043c00b4ef7a51befdf6
#
_entry.id   31d94e69fc91043c00b4ef7a51befdf6
#
_cell.length_a   1.000
_cell.length_b   1.000
_cell.length_c   1.000
_cell.angle_alpha   90.00
_cell.angle_beta   90.00
_cell.angle_gamma   90.00
#
_symmetry.space_group_name_H-M   'P 1'
#
loop_
_entity.id
_entity.type
_entity.pdbx_description
1 polymer ?
#
loop_
_entity_poly.entity_id
_entity_poly.type
_entity_poly.pdbx_seq_one_letter_code
_entity_poly.pdbx_strand_id
1 'polypeptide(L)'
;MKKLTALVLALVMCFGLVACGSTPAPSSTPASESTSQAETTNENFVDPVNGWDVYDELIDQIRTETDLEKRAEMMHQAEDILMETGAILPLYFYTDIYLQKDYLTNVYWTPFGYKYFMFAELGNGADTLHAYLASEPDKLDPALNSTVDGAILAINSFAGLFTYNADHEQIPDLVDTYEVSEDGMTYTFTLKDGLKWSNGEPLDASDFVYSWNRAADPVTASDYGYMFAPIKGYDEMTEMDAEGNLVNPDATLAVTASEDGKTLTVELSFPCAYFLDLCAFPTYFPVYQEAVEAADPEGTNPGAWALEGTDKNENFVCNGAYVLTAWNHNSSMTYEKNPNYHRADEVKIEKQEFMLSSDETATFAAYNAGNLDFSDGVPTAEIAGLQGNPEYHVIENLGTYYVSFNVNSPMFDGMSPEDAATLRKALALFIDRDYIVTNVGQADQVPAGSFIPAGCLDGTGKEFKNKDYFDPSAEAFESNVQEGIAMMESIGYKFDDNGMLSSETPLSFTYLVNTPGSNVDVAVAIQADMAAVGIDMQISEMEWNVFLNDRKAGNFDVARNGWLMDYNDPLNMLEMWTSDSGNNDCQFGKPKA
;
A
#
# COMPACT_ATOMS: atom_id res chain seq x y z
N MET A 1 20.14 -46.41 -21.58
CA MET A 1 21.20 -46.82 -22.53
C MET A 1 21.82 -45.57 -23.12
N LYS A 2 23.03 -45.34 -22.69
CA LYS A 2 24.21 -44.92 -23.49
C LYS A 2 24.02 -43.61 -24.27
N LYS A 3 24.72 -42.61 -23.91
CA LYS A 3 26.13 -42.20 -24.03
C LYS A 3 26.31 -41.09 -25.05
N LEU A 4 26.87 -39.96 -24.68
CA LEU A 4 28.29 -39.51 -24.81
C LEU A 4 28.52 -38.86 -26.17
N THR A 5 29.13 -37.76 -26.42
CA THR A 5 30.43 -37.17 -26.09
C THR A 5 30.49 -35.83 -26.79
N ALA A 6 30.88 -34.69 -26.26
CA ALA A 6 32.22 -34.20 -25.95
C ALA A 6 33.06 -33.70 -27.16
N LEU A 7 33.69 -32.56 -26.89
CA LEU A 7 35.04 -32.14 -27.32
C LEU A 7 35.09 -31.20 -28.54
N VAL A 8 35.83 -30.15 -28.65
CA VAL A 8 37.12 -29.67 -28.09
C VAL A 8 37.60 -28.49 -28.97
N LEU A 9 38.19 -27.45 -28.34
CA LEU A 9 39.41 -26.71 -28.72
C LEU A 9 39.48 -26.02 -30.10
N ALA A 10 40.07 -24.90 -30.28
CA ALA A 10 41.32 -24.26 -29.89
C ALA A 10 41.41 -22.86 -30.50
N LEU A 11 41.94 -21.89 -29.79
CA LEU A 11 43.30 -21.34 -29.86
C LEU A 11 43.72 -20.69 -31.20
N VAL A 12 44.19 -19.47 -31.18
CA VAL A 12 45.47 -18.92 -31.65
C VAL A 12 45.46 -17.40 -31.58
N MET A 13 46.14 -16.83 -30.69
CA MET A 13 47.37 -15.99 -30.69
C MET A 13 47.76 -15.29 -31.99
N CYS A 14 48.11 -13.99 -31.85
CA CYS A 14 49.46 -13.43 -32.16
C CYS A 14 49.45 -11.91 -32.04
N PHE A 15 50.22 -11.40 -31.14
CA PHE A 15 51.50 -10.66 -31.22
C PHE A 15 51.55 -9.35 -32.00
N GLY A 16 52.11 -8.34 -31.33
CA GLY A 16 52.67 -7.13 -31.91
C GLY A 16 53.30 -6.20 -30.87
N LEU A 17 54.58 -6.43 -30.58
CA LEU A 17 55.49 -5.61 -29.77
C LEU A 17 55.98 -4.38 -30.52
N VAL A 18 56.41 -3.33 -29.78
CA VAL A 18 57.73 -2.66 -29.79
C VAL A 18 57.59 -1.37 -28.97
N ALA A 19 58.13 -1.19 -27.82
CA ALA A 19 59.48 -0.97 -27.25
C ALA A 19 60.02 0.47 -27.43
N CYS A 20 60.37 1.07 -26.38
CA CYS A 20 61.65 1.46 -25.74
C CYS A 20 61.73 2.90 -25.30
N GLY A 21 62.29 3.09 -24.08
CA GLY A 21 63.09 4.24 -23.75
C GLY A 21 63.10 4.65 -22.27
N SER A 22 63.89 3.93 -21.51
CA SER A 22 64.91 4.24 -20.47
C SER A 22 64.72 5.37 -19.44
N THR A 23 64.89 4.97 -18.20
CA THR A 23 65.20 5.53 -16.88
C THR A 23 66.39 6.53 -16.82
N PRO A 24 66.65 7.28 -15.67
CA PRO A 24 66.68 6.75 -14.30
C PRO A 24 66.16 7.70 -13.19
N ALA A 25 66.01 7.13 -11.99
CA ALA A 25 65.70 7.77 -10.72
C ALA A 25 66.90 8.53 -10.09
N PRO A 26 66.64 9.37 -9.08
CA PRO A 26 67.06 8.94 -7.75
C PRO A 26 66.09 9.24 -6.60
N SER A 27 66.27 8.42 -5.57
CA SER A 27 65.70 8.32 -4.23
C SER A 27 65.54 9.60 -3.42
N SER A 28 64.43 9.67 -2.62
CA SER A 28 64.45 10.18 -1.26
C SER A 28 63.29 9.60 -0.42
N THR A 29 63.58 9.23 0.78
CA THR A 29 62.86 8.48 1.82
C THR A 29 61.69 9.26 2.46
N PRO A 30 60.78 8.62 3.23
CA PRO A 30 59.36 8.96 3.28
C PRO A 30 59.00 9.93 4.39
N ALA A 31 58.06 10.80 4.08
CA ALA A 31 57.25 11.48 5.09
C ALA A 31 55.94 10.72 5.25
N SER A 32 55.59 10.39 6.49
CA SER A 32 54.32 9.83 6.88
C SER A 32 53.20 10.85 6.62
N GLU A 33 52.41 10.61 5.59
CA GLU A 33 51.13 11.27 5.43
C GLU A 33 50.06 10.37 6.04
N SER A 34 49.44 10.90 7.08
CA SER A 34 48.16 10.39 7.58
C SER A 34 47.14 10.59 6.48
N THR A 35 46.73 9.55 5.83
CA THR A 35 45.51 9.53 5.00
C THR A 35 44.32 9.70 5.92
N SER A 36 43.80 10.93 6.02
CA SER A 36 42.43 11.17 6.35
C SER A 36 41.60 10.47 5.25
N GLN A 37 40.88 9.44 5.58
CA GLN A 37 39.76 8.96 4.74
C GLN A 37 38.85 10.18 4.54
N ALA A 38 38.76 10.64 3.30
CA ALA A 38 37.72 11.57 2.91
C ALA A 38 36.40 10.82 3.09
N GLU A 39 35.55 11.27 4.00
CA GLU A 39 34.13 10.97 4.04
C GLU A 39 33.59 11.27 2.63
N THR A 40 33.25 10.25 1.88
CA THR A 40 32.42 10.39 0.68
C THR A 40 31.02 10.65 1.18
N THR A 41 30.71 11.91 1.48
CA THR A 41 29.32 12.34 1.64
C THR A 41 28.64 12.08 0.30
N ASN A 42 27.59 11.27 0.30
CA ASN A 42 26.74 11.08 -0.86
C ASN A 42 26.02 12.43 -1.10
N GLU A 43 26.45 13.19 -2.11
CA GLU A 43 25.93 14.54 -2.39
C GLU A 43 24.42 14.56 -2.69
N ASN A 44 23.80 13.38 -2.83
CA ASN A 44 22.37 13.20 -3.12
C ASN A 44 21.56 12.61 -1.95
N PHE A 45 22.16 12.37 -0.78
CA PHE A 45 21.43 11.86 0.37
C PHE A 45 20.50 12.93 0.94
N VAL A 46 19.21 12.58 1.08
CA VAL A 46 18.19 13.44 1.70
C VAL A 46 17.97 12.98 3.13
N ASP A 47 18.15 13.90 4.11
CA ASP A 47 17.86 13.62 5.50
C ASP A 47 16.35 13.33 5.67
N PRO A 48 15.97 12.13 6.11
CA PRO A 48 14.57 11.73 6.18
C PRO A 48 13.75 12.47 7.26
N VAL A 49 14.41 13.27 8.11
CA VAL A 49 13.76 14.03 9.20
C VAL A 49 13.76 15.52 8.94
N ASN A 50 14.95 16.11 8.64
CA ASN A 50 15.09 17.57 8.57
C ASN A 50 15.28 18.12 7.14
N GLY A 51 15.34 17.27 6.13
CA GLY A 51 15.54 17.66 4.73
C GLY A 51 14.48 17.08 3.80
N TRP A 52 13.36 16.59 4.34
CA TRP A 52 12.34 15.88 3.57
C TRP A 52 11.50 16.77 2.67
N ASP A 53 11.52 18.07 2.89
CA ASP A 53 10.96 19.09 1.99
C ASP A 53 11.43 18.93 0.54
N VAL A 54 12.64 18.44 0.32
CA VAL A 54 13.14 18.09 -1.02
C VAL A 54 12.31 17.00 -1.70
N TYR A 55 11.87 16.01 -0.93
CA TYR A 55 11.00 14.94 -1.43
C TYR A 55 9.59 15.45 -1.68
N ASP A 56 9.03 16.22 -0.75
CA ASP A 56 7.69 16.81 -0.87
C ASP A 56 7.62 17.68 -2.14
N GLU A 57 8.60 18.57 -2.35
CA GLU A 57 8.68 19.39 -3.57
C GLU A 57 8.83 18.56 -4.86
N LEU A 58 9.55 17.43 -4.80
CA LEU A 58 9.68 16.53 -5.96
C LEU A 58 8.33 15.88 -6.30
N ILE A 59 7.58 15.41 -5.31
CA ILE A 59 6.25 14.83 -5.52
C ILE A 59 5.30 15.86 -6.14
N ASP A 60 5.30 17.11 -5.67
CA ASP A 60 4.48 18.18 -6.24
C ASP A 60 4.85 18.49 -7.70
N GLN A 61 6.14 18.46 -8.01
CA GLN A 61 6.60 18.60 -9.39
C GLN A 61 6.17 17.42 -10.27
N ILE A 62 6.23 16.17 -9.76
CA ILE A 62 5.75 14.97 -10.48
C ILE A 62 4.26 15.08 -10.79
N ARG A 63 3.45 15.55 -9.84
CA ARG A 63 2.00 15.73 -10.02
C ARG A 63 1.68 16.67 -11.17
N THR A 64 2.47 17.73 -11.33
CA THR A 64 2.21 18.78 -12.33
C THR A 64 2.97 18.61 -13.66
N GLU A 65 3.89 17.62 -13.75
CA GLU A 65 4.67 17.38 -14.97
C GLU A 65 3.82 16.72 -16.06
N THR A 66 3.79 17.36 -17.23
CA THR A 66 2.99 16.91 -18.38
C THR A 66 3.80 16.14 -19.44
N ASP A 67 5.13 16.25 -19.40
CA ASP A 67 6.00 15.40 -20.21
C ASP A 67 6.17 14.04 -19.51
N LEU A 68 5.51 13.02 -20.04
CA LEU A 68 5.45 11.70 -19.40
C LEU A 68 6.81 11.01 -19.27
N GLU A 69 7.73 11.21 -20.21
CA GLU A 69 9.08 10.64 -20.09
C GLU A 69 9.85 11.35 -18.95
N LYS A 70 9.77 12.68 -18.87
CA LYS A 70 10.38 13.44 -17.78
C LYS A 70 9.72 13.11 -16.44
N ARG A 71 8.40 12.95 -16.40
CA ARG A 71 7.65 12.53 -15.21
C ARG A 71 8.14 11.18 -14.71
N ALA A 72 8.33 10.20 -15.61
CA ALA A 72 8.87 8.88 -15.26
C ALA A 72 10.30 8.98 -14.67
N GLU A 73 11.18 9.82 -15.25
CA GLU A 73 12.52 10.07 -14.71
C GLU A 73 12.45 10.66 -13.28
N MET A 74 11.55 11.59 -13.04
CA MET A 74 11.35 12.19 -11.71
C MET A 74 10.81 11.18 -10.70
N MET A 75 9.89 10.28 -11.10
CA MET A 75 9.40 9.20 -10.24
C MET A 75 10.51 8.21 -9.89
N HIS A 76 11.41 7.87 -10.82
CA HIS A 76 12.60 7.09 -10.49
C HIS A 76 13.51 7.80 -9.49
N GLN A 77 13.69 9.12 -9.62
CA GLN A 77 14.44 9.90 -8.64
C GLN A 77 13.78 9.85 -7.25
N ALA A 78 12.46 9.91 -7.19
CA ALA A 78 11.73 9.81 -5.91
C ALA A 78 11.91 8.43 -5.26
N GLU A 79 11.82 7.33 -6.04
CA GLU A 79 12.10 5.99 -5.52
C GLU A 79 13.57 5.86 -5.06
N ASP A 80 14.52 6.44 -5.79
CA ASP A 80 15.93 6.47 -5.39
C ASP A 80 16.14 7.14 -4.03
N ILE A 81 15.48 8.28 -3.79
CA ILE A 81 15.52 8.98 -2.49
C ILE A 81 14.94 8.09 -1.38
N LEU A 82 13.78 7.48 -1.60
CA LEU A 82 13.16 6.58 -0.62
C LEU A 82 14.08 5.42 -0.26
N MET A 83 14.58 4.73 -1.26
CA MET A 83 15.41 3.55 -1.05
C MET A 83 16.77 3.89 -0.42
N GLU A 84 17.32 5.07 -0.70
CA GLU A 84 18.57 5.54 -0.09
C GLU A 84 18.42 5.79 1.41
N THR A 85 17.22 6.13 1.90
CA THR A 85 16.97 6.23 3.35
C THR A 85 17.10 4.90 4.09
N GLY A 86 16.91 3.77 3.39
CA GLY A 86 16.81 2.43 3.98
C GLY A 86 15.59 2.23 4.88
N ALA A 87 14.69 3.21 5.02
CA ALA A 87 13.55 3.12 5.93
C ALA A 87 12.41 2.24 5.41
N ILE A 88 12.39 1.98 4.11
CA ILE A 88 11.49 1.04 3.45
C ILE A 88 12.32 -0.15 2.99
N LEU A 89 11.97 -1.33 3.49
CA LEU A 89 12.70 -2.57 3.27
C LEU A 89 11.79 -3.57 2.55
N PRO A 90 11.82 -3.62 1.19
CA PRO A 90 11.01 -4.54 0.43
C PRO A 90 11.36 -6.00 0.73
N LEU A 91 10.34 -6.86 0.86
CA LEU A 91 10.51 -8.29 1.06
C LEU A 91 10.08 -9.09 -0.17
N TYR A 92 8.85 -8.89 -0.63
CA TYR A 92 8.33 -9.56 -1.82
C TYR A 92 7.18 -8.77 -2.45
N PHE A 93 6.95 -9.00 -3.72
CA PHE A 93 5.75 -8.53 -4.42
C PHE A 93 4.58 -9.44 -4.11
N TYR A 94 3.41 -8.83 -3.88
CA TYR A 94 2.22 -9.54 -3.44
C TYR A 94 1.66 -10.47 -4.49
N THR A 95 1.26 -11.64 -4.01
CA THR A 95 0.13 -12.39 -4.53
C THR A 95 -0.93 -12.45 -3.47
N ASP A 96 -2.17 -12.66 -3.86
CA ASP A 96 -3.29 -12.87 -2.95
C ASP A 96 -3.85 -14.27 -3.14
N ILE A 97 -4.33 -14.88 -2.05
CA ILE A 97 -4.86 -16.24 -2.03
C ILE A 97 -6.23 -16.26 -1.39
N TYR A 98 -7.14 -17.00 -1.99
CA TYR A 98 -8.47 -17.19 -1.41
C TYR A 98 -9.05 -18.56 -1.77
N LEU A 99 -10.05 -18.96 -0.99
CA LEU A 99 -10.87 -20.15 -1.22
C LEU A 99 -12.27 -19.73 -1.66
N GLN A 100 -12.75 -20.32 -2.74
CA GLN A 100 -14.09 -20.07 -3.28
C GLN A 100 -14.75 -21.37 -3.69
N LYS A 101 -15.97 -21.61 -3.23
CA LYS A 101 -16.76 -22.77 -3.65
C LYS A 101 -17.05 -22.71 -5.14
N ASP A 102 -17.01 -23.86 -5.81
CA ASP A 102 -17.22 -23.99 -7.26
C ASP A 102 -18.63 -23.56 -7.73
N TYR A 103 -19.63 -23.56 -6.84
CA TYR A 103 -20.97 -23.06 -7.10
C TYR A 103 -21.14 -21.54 -6.88
N LEU A 104 -20.16 -20.87 -6.28
CA LEU A 104 -20.11 -19.40 -6.16
C LEU A 104 -19.44 -18.85 -7.43
N THR A 105 -20.19 -18.10 -8.21
CA THR A 105 -19.74 -17.55 -9.49
C THR A 105 -19.92 -16.04 -9.54
N ASN A 106 -19.35 -15.39 -10.57
CA ASN A 106 -19.40 -13.94 -10.78
C ASN A 106 -18.81 -13.09 -9.64
N VAL A 107 -17.96 -13.69 -8.79
CA VAL A 107 -17.01 -12.93 -7.98
C VAL A 107 -15.82 -12.59 -8.86
N TYR A 108 -15.41 -11.35 -8.89
CA TYR A 108 -14.21 -10.92 -9.62
C TYR A 108 -13.32 -10.06 -8.74
N TRP A 109 -12.12 -9.83 -9.18
CA TRP A 109 -11.09 -9.14 -8.44
C TRP A 109 -10.36 -8.11 -9.33
N THR A 110 -9.57 -7.23 -8.70
CA THR A 110 -8.66 -6.33 -9.39
C THR A 110 -7.24 -6.52 -8.85
N PRO A 111 -6.19 -6.16 -9.61
CA PRO A 111 -4.81 -6.26 -9.14
C PRO A 111 -4.53 -5.33 -7.94
N PHE A 112 -5.48 -4.49 -7.56
CA PHE A 112 -5.43 -3.62 -6.38
C PHE A 112 -5.89 -4.33 -5.08
N GLY A 113 -6.15 -5.64 -5.11
CA GLY A 113 -6.57 -6.43 -3.96
C GLY A 113 -8.07 -6.44 -3.69
N TYR A 114 -8.87 -5.72 -4.49
CA TYR A 114 -10.31 -5.64 -4.27
C TYR A 114 -11.04 -6.83 -4.87
N LYS A 115 -12.02 -7.34 -4.13
CA LYS A 115 -12.93 -8.42 -4.54
C LYS A 115 -14.36 -7.90 -4.56
N TYR A 116 -15.05 -8.16 -5.65
CA TYR A 116 -16.38 -7.64 -5.95
C TYR A 116 -17.41 -8.73 -5.84
N PHE A 117 -18.35 -8.59 -4.90
CA PHE A 117 -19.41 -9.57 -4.62
C PHE A 117 -20.80 -9.13 -5.09
N MET A 118 -20.96 -7.89 -5.57
CA MET A 118 -22.27 -7.31 -5.86
C MET A 118 -23.09 -8.10 -6.88
N PHE A 119 -22.44 -8.80 -7.80
CA PHE A 119 -23.09 -9.59 -8.85
C PHE A 119 -22.84 -11.10 -8.70
N ALA A 120 -22.35 -11.53 -7.54
CA ALA A 120 -22.13 -12.94 -7.26
C ALA A 120 -23.42 -13.76 -7.38
N GLU A 121 -23.28 -15.02 -7.76
CA GLU A 121 -24.40 -15.97 -7.89
C GLU A 121 -24.08 -17.27 -7.15
N LEU A 122 -25.09 -17.85 -6.48
CA LEU A 122 -25.00 -19.12 -5.77
C LEU A 122 -25.73 -20.22 -6.57
N GLY A 123 -24.97 -21.07 -7.26
CA GLY A 123 -25.51 -22.18 -8.07
C GLY A 123 -26.12 -23.32 -7.24
N ASN A 124 -25.96 -23.31 -5.93
CA ASN A 124 -26.53 -24.28 -5.01
C ASN A 124 -28.00 -23.96 -4.60
N GLY A 125 -28.54 -22.81 -5.05
CA GLY A 125 -29.93 -22.37 -4.77
C GLY A 125 -30.12 -21.69 -3.42
N ALA A 126 -29.04 -21.37 -2.70
CA ALA A 126 -29.06 -20.50 -1.51
C ALA A 126 -29.30 -19.04 -1.92
N ASP A 127 -29.83 -18.26 -1.02
CA ASP A 127 -30.06 -16.81 -1.17
C ASP A 127 -29.09 -15.96 -0.31
N THR A 128 -28.28 -16.62 0.49
CA THR A 128 -27.32 -16.00 1.42
C THR A 128 -25.91 -16.45 1.11
N LEU A 129 -25.01 -15.49 0.90
CA LEU A 129 -23.56 -15.70 0.79
C LEU A 129 -22.96 -15.67 2.21
N HIS A 130 -22.17 -16.69 2.53
CA HIS A 130 -21.37 -16.71 3.77
C HIS A 130 -19.91 -16.56 3.40
N ALA A 131 -19.27 -15.48 3.85
CA ALA A 131 -17.89 -15.17 3.48
C ALA A 131 -17.05 -14.77 4.70
N TYR A 132 -15.75 -14.89 4.53
CA TYR A 132 -14.74 -14.34 5.43
C TYR A 132 -13.77 -13.49 4.62
N LEU A 133 -13.54 -12.25 5.05
CA LEU A 133 -12.57 -11.33 4.44
C LEU A 133 -11.43 -10.97 5.39
N ALA A 134 -11.77 -10.72 6.66
CA ALA A 134 -10.81 -10.24 7.67
C ALA A 134 -11.36 -10.46 9.09
N SER A 135 -10.61 -9.97 10.09
CA SER A 135 -11.03 -9.99 11.48
C SER A 135 -12.14 -8.96 11.74
N GLU A 136 -11.79 -7.78 12.16
CA GLU A 136 -12.70 -6.65 12.42
C GLU A 136 -12.28 -5.47 11.54
N PRO A 137 -13.13 -4.92 10.68
CA PRO A 137 -12.77 -3.75 9.88
C PRO A 137 -12.53 -2.53 10.79
N ASP A 138 -11.51 -1.73 10.48
CA ASP A 138 -11.19 -0.53 11.26
C ASP A 138 -12.21 0.58 11.00
N LYS A 139 -12.51 0.86 9.75
CA LYS A 139 -13.41 1.92 9.31
C LYS A 139 -14.33 1.44 8.20
N LEU A 140 -15.61 1.86 8.24
CA LEU A 140 -16.58 1.65 7.16
C LEU A 140 -16.95 2.95 6.42
N ASP A 141 -16.61 4.10 6.97
CA ASP A 141 -16.74 5.39 6.29
C ASP A 141 -15.74 5.45 5.13
N PRO A 142 -16.19 5.59 3.86
CA PRO A 142 -15.30 5.60 2.70
C PRO A 142 -14.22 6.68 2.78
N ALA A 143 -14.52 7.83 3.39
CA ALA A 143 -13.55 8.92 3.55
C ALA A 143 -12.44 8.60 4.58
N LEU A 144 -12.68 7.67 5.51
CA LEU A 144 -11.77 7.36 6.61
C LEU A 144 -11.08 6.00 6.48
N ASN A 145 -11.59 5.13 5.61
CA ASN A 145 -11.00 3.82 5.41
C ASN A 145 -9.66 3.91 4.67
N SER A 146 -8.67 3.17 5.14
CA SER A 146 -7.37 3.00 4.47
C SER A 146 -6.89 1.55 4.48
N THR A 147 -7.82 0.58 4.53
CA THR A 147 -7.54 -0.85 4.51
C THR A 147 -8.27 -1.55 3.37
N VAL A 148 -7.70 -2.64 2.85
CA VAL A 148 -8.27 -3.40 1.72
C VAL A 148 -9.61 -4.04 2.10
N ASP A 149 -9.72 -4.63 3.30
CA ASP A 149 -10.95 -5.22 3.82
C ASP A 149 -12.09 -4.19 3.94
N GLY A 150 -11.78 -3.01 4.51
CA GLY A 150 -12.74 -1.90 4.57
C GLY A 150 -13.12 -1.37 3.18
N ALA A 151 -12.18 -1.32 2.23
CA ALA A 151 -12.46 -0.93 0.85
C ALA A 151 -13.38 -1.92 0.13
N ILE A 152 -13.19 -3.24 0.33
CA ILE A 152 -14.08 -4.28 -0.22
C ILE A 152 -15.50 -4.11 0.33
N LEU A 153 -15.64 -3.83 1.63
CA LEU A 153 -16.95 -3.56 2.24
C LEU A 153 -17.56 -2.25 1.74
N ALA A 154 -16.74 -1.21 1.51
CA ALA A 154 -17.20 0.05 0.92
C ALA A 154 -17.70 -0.14 -0.52
N ILE A 155 -16.98 -0.85 -1.38
CA ILE A 155 -17.38 -1.18 -2.76
C ILE A 155 -18.71 -1.97 -2.78
N ASN A 156 -18.94 -2.81 -1.78
CA ASN A 156 -20.17 -3.59 -1.64
C ASN A 156 -21.39 -2.70 -1.27
N SER A 157 -21.16 -1.62 -0.50
CA SER A 157 -22.20 -0.76 0.06
C SER A 157 -22.35 0.58 -0.65
N PHE A 158 -21.36 1.03 -1.39
CA PHE A 158 -21.37 2.31 -2.10
C PHE A 158 -21.06 2.11 -3.59
N ALA A 159 -21.50 3.06 -4.39
CA ALA A 159 -21.20 3.19 -5.79
C ALA A 159 -20.63 4.59 -6.05
N GLY A 160 -19.55 4.66 -6.81
CA GLY A 160 -18.90 5.91 -7.22
C GLY A 160 -19.31 6.37 -8.62
N LEU A 161 -18.63 7.40 -9.12
CA LEU A 161 -18.80 7.83 -10.52
C LEU A 161 -18.38 6.71 -11.48
N PHE A 162 -17.30 5.99 -11.13
CA PHE A 162 -16.73 4.87 -11.89
C PHE A 162 -16.55 3.64 -11.00
N THR A 163 -16.36 2.49 -11.63
CA THR A 163 -16.04 1.19 -11.00
C THR A 163 -15.16 0.38 -11.94
N TYR A 164 -14.71 -0.81 -11.51
CA TYR A 164 -14.02 -1.77 -12.36
C TYR A 164 -14.92 -2.94 -12.71
N ASN A 165 -14.75 -3.49 -13.93
CA ASN A 165 -15.41 -4.71 -14.37
C ASN A 165 -14.51 -5.95 -14.16
N ALA A 166 -15.02 -7.13 -14.54
CA ALA A 166 -14.29 -8.39 -14.40
C ALA A 166 -13.08 -8.54 -15.34
N ASP A 167 -12.96 -7.68 -16.35
CA ASP A 167 -11.80 -7.61 -17.25
C ASP A 167 -10.76 -6.60 -16.74
N HIS A 168 -10.93 -6.09 -15.52
CA HIS A 168 -10.11 -5.07 -14.86
C HIS A 168 -10.13 -3.70 -15.56
N GLU A 169 -11.15 -3.46 -16.38
CA GLU A 169 -11.33 -2.18 -17.05
C GLU A 169 -12.15 -1.23 -16.17
N GLN A 170 -11.70 0.00 -16.06
CA GLN A 170 -12.46 1.07 -15.43
C GLN A 170 -13.65 1.46 -16.32
N ILE A 171 -14.85 1.44 -15.75
CA ILE A 171 -16.11 1.74 -16.46
C ILE A 171 -16.97 2.75 -15.67
N PRO A 172 -17.82 3.57 -16.37
CA PRO A 172 -18.80 4.41 -15.68
C PRO A 172 -19.78 3.59 -14.82
N ASP A 173 -20.03 4.04 -13.59
CA ASP A 173 -21.01 3.42 -12.68
C ASP A 173 -22.23 4.34 -12.49
N LEU A 174 -22.14 5.42 -11.71
CA LEU A 174 -23.25 6.38 -11.56
C LEU A 174 -23.32 7.39 -12.71
N VAL A 175 -22.29 7.49 -13.51
CA VAL A 175 -22.20 8.38 -14.69
C VAL A 175 -22.91 7.76 -15.89
N ASP A 176 -23.76 8.56 -16.55
CA ASP A 176 -24.34 8.21 -17.86
C ASP A 176 -23.38 8.61 -19.00
N THR A 177 -22.92 9.86 -19.01
CA THR A 177 -21.93 10.39 -19.95
C THR A 177 -20.96 11.35 -19.26
N TYR A 178 -19.78 11.53 -19.84
CA TYR A 178 -18.83 12.53 -19.35
C TYR A 178 -18.06 13.17 -20.51
N GLU A 179 -17.57 14.37 -20.26
CA GLU A 179 -16.73 15.12 -21.17
C GLU A 179 -15.48 15.61 -20.44
N VAL A 180 -14.35 15.65 -21.14
CA VAL A 180 -13.08 16.19 -20.66
C VAL A 180 -12.68 17.33 -21.59
N SER A 181 -12.28 18.47 -21.05
CA SER A 181 -11.79 19.61 -21.83
C SER A 181 -10.50 19.26 -22.60
N GLU A 182 -10.22 19.97 -23.70
CA GLU A 182 -9.04 19.70 -24.55
C GLU A 182 -7.71 19.79 -23.80
N ASP A 183 -7.65 20.59 -22.74
CA ASP A 183 -6.48 20.76 -21.86
C ASP A 183 -6.41 19.71 -20.73
N GLY A 184 -7.41 18.82 -20.62
CA GLY A 184 -7.48 17.82 -19.56
C GLY A 184 -7.77 18.36 -18.16
N MET A 185 -8.17 19.64 -18.03
CA MET A 185 -8.32 20.34 -16.75
C MET A 185 -9.74 20.36 -16.22
N THR A 186 -10.75 20.13 -17.04
CA THR A 186 -12.16 20.17 -16.62
C THR A 186 -12.84 18.89 -17.01
N TYR A 187 -13.46 18.25 -16.03
CA TYR A 187 -14.32 17.08 -16.20
C TYR A 187 -15.77 17.47 -15.93
N THR A 188 -16.67 17.06 -16.82
CA THR A 188 -18.10 17.27 -16.68
C THR A 188 -18.82 15.93 -16.74
N PHE A 189 -19.35 15.47 -15.62
CA PHE A 189 -20.03 14.19 -15.48
C PHE A 189 -21.54 14.41 -15.47
N THR A 190 -22.28 13.74 -16.33
CA THR A 190 -23.73 13.68 -16.30
C THR A 190 -24.15 12.40 -15.61
N LEU A 191 -24.87 12.51 -14.49
CA LEU A 191 -25.31 11.36 -13.71
C LEU A 191 -26.51 10.66 -14.36
N LYS A 192 -26.66 9.35 -14.10
CA LYS A 192 -27.82 8.55 -14.49
C LYS A 192 -29.11 9.11 -13.86
N ASP A 193 -30.23 8.84 -14.50
CA ASP A 193 -31.56 9.22 -13.95
C ASP A 193 -31.98 8.29 -12.80
N GLY A 194 -32.64 8.88 -11.81
CA GLY A 194 -33.36 8.13 -10.77
C GLY A 194 -32.46 7.46 -9.75
N LEU A 195 -31.22 7.94 -9.58
CA LEU A 195 -30.31 7.48 -8.52
C LEU A 195 -30.90 7.75 -7.15
N LYS A 196 -30.69 6.82 -6.23
CA LYS A 196 -31.26 6.88 -4.88
C LYS A 196 -30.30 6.34 -3.84
N TRP A 197 -30.41 6.89 -2.66
CA TRP A 197 -29.89 6.31 -1.43
C TRP A 197 -30.72 5.09 -0.97
N SER A 198 -30.18 4.28 -0.09
CA SER A 198 -30.86 3.08 0.45
C SER A 198 -32.14 3.39 1.20
N ASN A 199 -32.27 4.58 1.77
CA ASN A 199 -33.48 5.09 2.42
C ASN A 199 -34.56 5.59 1.43
N GLY A 200 -34.25 5.61 0.13
CA GLY A 200 -35.17 6.03 -0.95
C GLY A 200 -35.07 7.51 -1.35
N GLU A 201 -34.32 8.32 -0.61
CA GLU A 201 -34.05 9.71 -0.97
C GLU A 201 -33.26 9.80 -2.28
N PRO A 202 -33.43 10.87 -3.08
CA PRO A 202 -32.67 11.08 -4.29
C PRO A 202 -31.18 11.22 -4.00
N LEU A 203 -30.34 10.73 -4.93
CA LEU A 203 -28.90 10.98 -4.98
C LEU A 203 -28.62 11.82 -6.21
N ASP A 204 -27.87 12.90 -6.04
CA ASP A 204 -27.52 13.82 -7.12
C ASP A 204 -26.08 14.34 -7.02
N ALA A 205 -25.71 15.27 -7.91
CA ALA A 205 -24.35 15.80 -7.97
C ALA A 205 -23.93 16.59 -6.71
N SER A 206 -24.87 17.09 -5.92
CA SER A 206 -24.56 17.82 -4.69
C SER A 206 -24.01 16.90 -3.60
N ASP A 207 -24.38 15.61 -3.61
CA ASP A 207 -23.84 14.62 -2.68
C ASP A 207 -22.33 14.41 -2.90
N PHE A 208 -21.87 14.46 -4.15
CA PHE A 208 -20.44 14.41 -4.47
C PHE A 208 -19.71 15.69 -4.03
N VAL A 209 -20.32 16.86 -4.24
CA VAL A 209 -19.74 18.14 -3.77
C VAL A 209 -19.53 18.11 -2.25
N TYR A 210 -20.53 17.67 -1.50
CA TYR A 210 -20.42 17.49 -0.06
C TYR A 210 -19.32 16.50 0.32
N SER A 211 -19.39 15.31 -0.24
CA SER A 211 -18.54 14.18 0.16
C SER A 211 -17.05 14.42 -0.13
N TRP A 212 -16.74 15.02 -1.29
CA TRP A 212 -15.36 15.28 -1.66
C TRP A 212 -14.75 16.41 -0.84
N ASN A 213 -15.52 17.48 -0.59
CA ASN A 213 -15.06 18.54 0.33
C ASN A 213 -14.84 17.99 1.74
N ARG A 214 -15.74 17.14 2.23
CA ARG A 214 -15.59 16.49 3.54
C ARG A 214 -14.33 15.60 3.58
N ALA A 215 -14.11 14.76 2.57
CA ALA A 215 -12.97 13.83 2.55
C ALA A 215 -11.63 14.56 2.42
N ALA A 216 -11.59 15.70 1.72
CA ALA A 216 -10.40 16.54 1.56
C ALA A 216 -10.12 17.43 2.77
N ASP A 217 -11.13 17.69 3.61
CA ASP A 217 -11.01 18.59 4.77
C ASP A 217 -10.07 17.97 5.83
N PRO A 218 -8.97 18.65 6.23
CA PRO A 218 -8.08 18.17 7.29
C PRO A 218 -8.78 17.86 8.62
N VAL A 219 -9.93 18.51 8.91
CA VAL A 219 -10.73 18.22 10.12
C VAL A 219 -11.31 16.80 10.09
N THR A 220 -11.60 16.27 8.91
CA THR A 220 -12.05 14.88 8.74
C THR A 220 -10.94 13.88 9.03
N ALA A 221 -9.68 14.30 8.92
CA ALA A 221 -8.50 13.47 9.13
C ALA A 221 -8.49 12.18 8.28
N SER A 222 -8.86 12.30 7.01
CA SER A 222 -8.76 11.21 6.03
C SER A 222 -7.31 10.85 5.76
N ASP A 223 -6.94 9.58 5.89
CA ASP A 223 -5.60 9.10 5.51
C ASP A 223 -5.30 9.29 4.02
N TYR A 224 -6.35 9.31 3.19
CA TYR A 224 -6.30 9.52 1.74
C TYR A 224 -6.70 10.94 1.30
N GLY A 225 -6.76 11.91 2.22
CA GLY A 225 -7.10 13.31 1.90
C GLY A 225 -6.23 13.87 0.78
N TYR A 226 -4.95 13.51 0.73
CA TYR A 226 -4.00 13.93 -0.30
C TYR A 226 -4.39 13.49 -1.74
N MET A 227 -5.21 12.47 -1.91
CA MET A 227 -5.70 12.05 -3.23
C MET A 227 -6.57 13.10 -3.93
N PHE A 228 -7.07 14.10 -3.20
CA PHE A 228 -7.80 15.24 -3.76
C PHE A 228 -6.88 16.35 -4.30
N ALA A 229 -5.57 16.24 -4.15
CA ALA A 229 -4.59 17.22 -4.64
C ALA A 229 -4.71 17.57 -6.14
N PRO A 230 -5.15 16.66 -7.04
CA PRO A 230 -5.42 17.05 -8.42
C PRO A 230 -6.52 18.08 -8.57
N ILE A 231 -7.47 18.19 -7.63
CA ILE A 231 -8.62 19.09 -7.73
C ILE A 231 -8.22 20.47 -7.26
N LYS A 232 -8.47 21.48 -8.09
CA LYS A 232 -8.23 22.88 -7.77
C LYS A 232 -8.95 23.31 -6.49
N GLY A 233 -8.26 24.06 -5.65
CA GLY A 233 -8.73 24.48 -4.34
C GLY A 233 -8.23 23.59 -3.18
N TYR A 234 -7.66 22.43 -3.49
CA TYR A 234 -7.11 21.53 -2.45
C TYR A 234 -5.99 22.20 -1.64
N ASP A 235 -5.01 22.82 -2.30
CA ASP A 235 -3.89 23.47 -1.63
C ASP A 235 -4.36 24.60 -0.70
N GLU A 236 -5.32 25.42 -1.17
CA GLU A 236 -5.89 26.49 -0.35
C GLU A 236 -6.69 25.95 0.85
N MET A 237 -7.31 24.79 0.69
CA MET A 237 -8.13 24.14 1.72
C MET A 237 -7.28 23.51 2.82
N THR A 238 -6.08 23.05 2.47
CA THR A 238 -5.19 22.30 3.35
C THR A 238 -4.03 23.14 3.89
N GLU A 239 -3.86 24.39 3.45
CA GLU A 239 -2.78 25.28 3.88
C GLU A 239 -2.86 25.56 5.39
N MET A 240 -1.76 25.28 6.09
CA MET A 240 -1.62 25.51 7.54
C MET A 240 -0.66 26.65 7.83
N ASP A 241 -0.97 27.43 8.87
CA ASP A 241 -0.02 28.41 9.42
C ASP A 241 1.06 27.73 10.31
N ALA A 242 2.02 28.51 10.77
CA ALA A 242 3.10 28.02 11.63
C ALA A 242 2.63 27.48 12.99
N GLU A 243 1.44 27.81 13.41
CA GLU A 243 0.77 27.36 14.62
C GLU A 243 -0.12 26.12 14.37
N GLY A 244 -0.22 25.63 13.12
CA GLY A 244 -1.02 24.46 12.74
C GLY A 244 -2.52 24.73 12.58
N ASN A 245 -2.92 25.99 12.34
CA ASN A 245 -4.30 26.32 12.02
C ASN A 245 -4.47 26.48 10.51
N LEU A 246 -5.65 26.12 10.00
CA LEU A 246 -6.01 26.37 8.60
C LEU A 246 -5.95 27.86 8.27
N VAL A 247 -5.21 28.22 7.20
CA VAL A 247 -5.10 29.58 6.70
C VAL A 247 -6.43 30.03 6.08
N ASN A 248 -7.10 29.14 5.39
CA ASN A 248 -8.32 29.40 4.65
C ASN A 248 -9.43 28.40 5.04
N PRO A 249 -10.02 28.49 6.26
CA PRO A 249 -10.97 27.50 6.75
C PRO A 249 -12.30 27.41 5.97
N ASP A 250 -12.58 28.40 5.11
CA ASP A 250 -13.77 28.43 4.25
C ASP A 250 -13.45 28.01 2.78
N ALA A 251 -12.20 27.61 2.49
CA ALA A 251 -11.82 27.15 1.16
C ALA A 251 -12.50 25.80 0.84
N THR A 252 -12.80 25.59 -0.43
CA THR A 252 -13.44 24.39 -0.94
C THR A 252 -12.81 23.94 -2.25
N LEU A 253 -12.95 22.66 -2.57
CA LEU A 253 -12.58 22.13 -3.87
C LEU A 253 -13.40 22.79 -5.00
N ALA A 254 -12.81 22.95 -6.17
CA ALA A 254 -13.49 23.41 -7.38
C ALA A 254 -14.36 22.30 -7.99
N VAL A 255 -15.34 21.87 -7.21
CA VAL A 255 -16.34 20.85 -7.57
C VAL A 255 -17.72 21.49 -7.43
N THR A 256 -18.52 21.46 -8.49
CA THR A 256 -19.83 22.12 -8.52
C THR A 256 -20.92 21.23 -9.09
N ALA A 257 -22.12 21.34 -8.55
CA ALA A 257 -23.31 20.67 -9.06
C ALA A 257 -24.18 21.68 -9.83
N SER A 258 -24.81 21.22 -10.93
CA SER A 258 -25.83 22.00 -11.62
C SER A 258 -27.08 22.20 -10.75
N GLU A 259 -27.90 23.24 -11.03
CA GLU A 259 -29.12 23.54 -10.27
C GLU A 259 -30.15 22.38 -10.26
N ASP A 260 -30.13 21.52 -11.27
CA ASP A 260 -30.99 20.35 -11.35
C ASP A 260 -30.39 19.07 -10.76
N GLY A 261 -29.19 19.17 -10.17
CA GLY A 261 -28.47 18.05 -9.57
C GLY A 261 -27.91 17.02 -10.54
N LYS A 262 -28.03 17.24 -11.84
CA LYS A 262 -27.70 16.25 -12.86
C LYS A 262 -26.22 16.22 -13.25
N THR A 263 -25.55 17.33 -13.17
CA THR A 263 -24.20 17.50 -13.70
C THR A 263 -23.24 17.87 -12.57
N LEU A 264 -22.16 17.12 -12.48
CA LEU A 264 -21.00 17.41 -11.62
C LEU A 264 -19.89 17.96 -12.51
N THR A 265 -19.40 19.16 -12.21
CA THR A 265 -18.24 19.75 -12.88
C THR A 265 -17.07 19.84 -11.92
N VAL A 266 -15.91 19.37 -12.35
CA VAL A 266 -14.67 19.33 -11.57
C VAL A 266 -13.58 20.06 -12.35
N GLU A 267 -12.93 21.04 -11.72
CA GLU A 267 -11.74 21.71 -12.25
C GLU A 267 -10.49 21.15 -11.57
N LEU A 268 -9.50 20.75 -12.36
CA LEU A 268 -8.22 20.27 -11.85
C LEU A 268 -7.19 21.40 -11.80
N SER A 269 -6.19 21.25 -10.93
CA SER A 269 -5.01 22.13 -10.85
C SER A 269 -3.98 21.80 -11.93
N PHE A 270 -3.97 20.55 -12.39
CA PHE A 270 -3.08 20.03 -13.44
C PHE A 270 -3.76 18.85 -14.17
N PRO A 271 -3.37 18.53 -15.43
CA PRO A 271 -3.90 17.36 -16.12
C PRO A 271 -3.51 16.07 -15.40
N CYS A 272 -4.51 15.31 -14.94
CA CYS A 272 -4.30 14.08 -14.16
C CYS A 272 -4.76 12.86 -14.97
N ALA A 273 -3.81 12.06 -15.46
CA ALA A 273 -4.10 10.90 -16.30
C ALA A 273 -4.88 9.79 -15.58
N TYR A 274 -4.73 9.69 -14.26
CA TYR A 274 -5.39 8.69 -13.41
C TYR A 274 -6.64 9.24 -12.67
N PHE A 275 -7.14 10.43 -13.04
CA PHE A 275 -8.27 11.05 -12.33
C PHE A 275 -9.54 10.20 -12.33
N LEU A 276 -9.81 9.47 -13.42
CA LEU A 276 -10.97 8.59 -13.48
C LEU A 276 -10.79 7.34 -12.60
N ASP A 277 -9.55 6.88 -12.38
CA ASP A 277 -9.27 5.81 -11.41
C ASP A 277 -9.55 6.28 -9.98
N LEU A 278 -9.20 7.53 -9.65
CA LEU A 278 -9.59 8.15 -8.38
C LEU A 278 -11.11 8.19 -8.21
N CYS A 279 -11.85 8.47 -9.28
CA CYS A 279 -13.32 8.47 -9.26
C CYS A 279 -13.94 7.06 -9.04
N ALA A 280 -13.16 5.99 -9.18
CA ALA A 280 -13.53 4.60 -8.87
C ALA A 280 -13.06 4.17 -7.47
N PHE A 281 -12.22 4.97 -6.81
CA PHE A 281 -11.62 4.65 -5.53
C PHE A 281 -12.59 5.00 -4.37
N PRO A 282 -12.69 4.16 -3.31
CA PRO A 282 -13.70 4.34 -2.25
C PRO A 282 -13.74 5.72 -1.58
N THR A 283 -12.59 6.38 -1.38
CA THR A 283 -12.54 7.72 -0.77
C THR A 283 -13.28 8.79 -1.57
N TYR A 284 -13.47 8.58 -2.87
CA TYR A 284 -14.26 9.43 -3.77
C TYR A 284 -15.76 9.05 -3.81
N PHE A 285 -16.20 8.03 -3.09
CA PHE A 285 -17.61 7.66 -3.06
C PHE A 285 -18.45 8.70 -2.31
N PRO A 286 -19.70 8.92 -2.73
CA PRO A 286 -20.59 9.83 -2.03
C PRO A 286 -21.07 9.21 -0.73
N VAL A 287 -21.29 10.05 0.29
CA VAL A 287 -21.93 9.70 1.56
C VAL A 287 -23.16 10.57 1.79
N TYR A 288 -24.15 10.06 2.50
CA TYR A 288 -25.41 10.75 2.73
C TYR A 288 -25.25 11.80 3.84
N GLN A 289 -25.27 13.08 3.46
CA GLN A 289 -24.95 14.22 4.34
C GLN A 289 -25.76 14.21 5.63
N GLU A 290 -27.08 14.02 5.54
CA GLU A 290 -27.96 14.09 6.70
C GLU A 290 -27.65 13.00 7.74
N ALA A 291 -27.24 11.81 7.33
CA ALA A 291 -26.83 10.75 8.26
C ALA A 291 -25.49 11.08 8.94
N VAL A 292 -24.52 11.60 8.16
CA VAL A 292 -23.20 12.00 8.66
C VAL A 292 -23.35 13.09 9.71
N GLU A 293 -24.08 14.18 9.39
CA GLU A 293 -24.27 15.32 10.28
C GLU A 293 -25.15 15.01 11.50
N ALA A 294 -26.15 14.14 11.35
CA ALA A 294 -27.00 13.72 12.46
C ALA A 294 -26.23 12.88 13.49
N ALA A 295 -25.26 12.09 13.05
CA ALA A 295 -24.45 11.26 13.94
C ALA A 295 -23.34 12.05 14.65
N ASP A 296 -22.86 13.13 14.05
CA ASP A 296 -21.81 14.00 14.60
C ASP A 296 -22.15 15.50 14.47
N PRO A 297 -23.17 15.98 15.18
CA PRO A 297 -23.63 17.38 15.05
C PRO A 297 -22.60 18.41 15.55
N GLU A 298 -21.55 17.99 16.26
CA GLU A 298 -20.49 18.86 16.77
C GLU A 298 -19.23 18.81 15.88
N GLY A 299 -19.16 17.90 14.89
CA GLY A 299 -18.00 17.72 14.00
C GLY A 299 -16.74 17.22 14.72
N THR A 300 -16.90 16.42 15.75
CA THR A 300 -15.78 15.94 16.59
C THR A 300 -15.47 14.46 16.39
N ASN A 301 -16.33 13.72 15.71
CA ASN A 301 -16.17 12.31 15.38
C ASN A 301 -16.69 11.99 13.97
N PRO A 302 -15.96 12.35 12.92
CA PRO A 302 -16.43 12.29 11.53
C PRO A 302 -16.94 10.92 11.08
N GLY A 303 -16.43 9.82 11.66
CA GLY A 303 -16.83 8.46 11.33
C GLY A 303 -18.02 7.91 12.13
N ALA A 304 -18.61 8.68 13.04
CA ALA A 304 -19.63 8.21 13.99
C ALA A 304 -20.84 7.53 13.31
N TRP A 305 -21.26 8.02 12.16
CA TRP A 305 -22.40 7.50 11.40
C TRP A 305 -22.21 6.05 10.91
N ALA A 306 -20.98 5.61 10.77
CA ALA A 306 -20.60 4.30 10.23
C ALA A 306 -20.08 3.33 11.31
N LEU A 307 -20.00 3.74 12.59
CA LEU A 307 -19.37 2.94 13.67
C LEU A 307 -20.38 2.11 14.48
N GLU A 308 -21.68 2.40 14.40
CA GLU A 308 -22.64 1.74 15.27
C GLU A 308 -23.00 0.33 14.75
N GLY A 309 -22.56 -0.68 15.53
CA GLY A 309 -23.01 -2.06 15.44
C GLY A 309 -24.16 -2.30 16.38
N THR A 310 -25.37 -2.43 15.87
CA THR A 310 -26.55 -2.92 16.56
C THR A 310 -27.50 -3.59 15.57
N ASP A 311 -28.56 -4.21 16.07
CA ASP A 311 -29.57 -4.91 15.27
C ASP A 311 -30.24 -4.08 14.16
N LYS A 312 -29.99 -2.75 14.14
CA LYS A 312 -30.33 -1.83 13.04
C LYS A 312 -29.40 -0.63 13.08
N ASN A 313 -28.52 -0.53 12.08
CA ASN A 313 -27.76 0.69 11.86
C ASN A 313 -28.59 1.66 11.00
N GLU A 314 -29.49 2.43 11.63
CA GLU A 314 -30.37 3.38 10.93
C GLU A 314 -29.59 4.56 10.31
N ASN A 315 -28.34 4.79 10.74
CA ASN A 315 -27.45 5.83 10.23
C ASN A 315 -26.66 5.39 9.00
N PHE A 316 -26.49 4.07 8.78
CA PHE A 316 -25.74 3.56 7.66
C PHE A 316 -26.57 3.62 6.36
N VAL A 317 -26.68 4.83 5.82
CA VAL A 317 -27.34 5.08 4.54
C VAL A 317 -26.27 5.06 3.44
N CYS A 318 -26.48 4.20 2.44
CA CYS A 318 -25.52 3.95 1.35
C CYS A 318 -26.24 3.92 -0.01
N ASN A 319 -25.51 3.80 -1.09
CA ASN A 319 -26.06 3.83 -2.45
C ASN A 319 -25.63 2.62 -3.31
N GLY A 320 -24.90 1.67 -2.74
CA GLY A 320 -24.42 0.47 -3.43
C GLY A 320 -25.40 -0.71 -3.39
N ALA A 321 -24.90 -1.88 -3.76
CA ALA A 321 -25.70 -3.08 -3.92
C ALA A 321 -26.27 -3.63 -2.61
N TYR A 322 -25.61 -3.41 -1.48
CA TYR A 322 -25.96 -3.95 -0.19
C TYR A 322 -25.93 -2.90 0.92
N VAL A 323 -26.81 -3.04 1.89
CA VAL A 323 -26.91 -2.20 3.08
C VAL A 323 -26.48 -3.01 4.30
N LEU A 324 -25.60 -2.46 5.13
CA LEU A 324 -25.27 -3.04 6.43
C LEU A 324 -26.48 -2.97 7.35
N THR A 325 -26.97 -4.13 7.78
CA THR A 325 -28.15 -4.23 8.67
C THR A 325 -27.82 -4.70 10.08
N ALA A 326 -26.68 -5.39 10.25
CA ALA A 326 -26.17 -5.75 11.58
C ALA A 326 -24.65 -5.85 11.58
N TRP A 327 -24.04 -5.36 12.64
CA TRP A 327 -22.63 -5.52 12.92
C TRP A 327 -22.43 -5.99 14.37
N ASN A 328 -22.13 -7.27 14.52
CA ASN A 328 -21.78 -7.87 15.80
C ASN A 328 -20.26 -7.88 15.91
N HIS A 329 -19.70 -6.88 16.55
CA HIS A 329 -18.25 -6.68 16.66
C HIS A 329 -17.49 -7.95 17.04
N ASN A 330 -16.40 -8.23 16.36
CA ASN A 330 -15.57 -9.43 16.51
C ASN A 330 -16.30 -10.76 16.26
N SER A 331 -17.42 -10.75 15.55
CA SER A 331 -18.22 -11.96 15.29
C SER A 331 -18.76 -12.01 13.87
N SER A 332 -19.58 -11.03 13.46
CA SER A 332 -20.21 -11.07 12.15
C SER A 332 -20.74 -9.72 11.68
N MET A 333 -20.82 -9.56 10.38
CA MET A 333 -21.55 -8.48 9.72
C MET A 333 -22.63 -9.05 8.81
N THR A 334 -23.77 -8.39 8.75
CA THR A 334 -24.89 -8.79 7.88
C THR A 334 -25.22 -7.64 6.95
N TYR A 335 -25.27 -7.96 5.67
CA TYR A 335 -25.66 -7.05 4.61
C TYR A 335 -26.90 -7.59 3.90
N GLU A 336 -27.86 -6.74 3.61
CA GLU A 336 -29.06 -7.08 2.85
C GLU A 336 -29.09 -6.30 1.54
N LYS A 337 -29.63 -6.91 0.49
CA LYS A 337 -29.75 -6.32 -0.84
C LYS A 337 -30.48 -4.98 -0.77
N ASN A 338 -29.90 -3.96 -1.41
CA ASN A 338 -30.46 -2.64 -1.53
C ASN A 338 -31.44 -2.56 -2.73
N PRO A 339 -32.76 -2.48 -2.50
CA PRO A 339 -33.71 -2.40 -3.61
C PRO A 339 -33.66 -1.08 -4.38
N ASN A 340 -33.01 -0.06 -3.82
CA ASN A 340 -32.84 1.26 -4.42
C ASN A 340 -31.52 1.41 -5.21
N TYR A 341 -30.66 0.37 -5.20
CA TYR A 341 -29.43 0.36 -6.00
C TYR A 341 -29.76 0.48 -7.50
N HIS A 342 -29.06 1.30 -8.24
CA HIS A 342 -29.36 1.57 -9.65
C HIS A 342 -29.27 0.33 -10.58
N ARG A 343 -28.58 -0.74 -10.12
CA ARG A 343 -28.49 -2.04 -10.80
C ARG A 343 -29.08 -3.17 -9.94
N ALA A 344 -30.09 -2.88 -9.11
CA ALA A 344 -30.68 -3.86 -8.19
C ALA A 344 -31.19 -5.13 -8.91
N ASP A 345 -31.64 -5.04 -10.14
CA ASP A 345 -32.11 -6.18 -10.95
C ASP A 345 -30.99 -7.18 -11.30
N GLU A 346 -29.72 -6.72 -11.28
CA GLU A 346 -28.54 -7.55 -11.52
C GLU A 346 -28.06 -8.28 -10.26
N VAL A 347 -28.39 -7.78 -9.07
CA VAL A 347 -28.03 -8.39 -7.79
C VAL A 347 -28.87 -9.63 -7.54
N LYS A 348 -28.21 -10.79 -7.37
CA LYS A 348 -28.89 -12.11 -7.27
C LYS A 348 -28.97 -12.66 -5.86
N ILE A 349 -28.03 -12.29 -5.00
CA ILE A 349 -27.94 -12.74 -3.61
C ILE A 349 -28.72 -11.74 -2.75
N GLU A 350 -29.67 -12.24 -1.95
CA GLU A 350 -30.51 -11.37 -1.11
C GLU A 350 -29.79 -10.91 0.17
N LYS A 351 -28.83 -11.72 0.66
CA LYS A 351 -28.13 -11.49 1.92
C LYS A 351 -26.67 -11.90 1.85
N GLN A 352 -25.82 -11.17 2.52
CA GLN A 352 -24.42 -11.54 2.74
C GLN A 352 -24.14 -11.54 4.24
N GLU A 353 -23.47 -12.59 4.72
CA GLU A 353 -23.00 -12.71 6.09
C GLU A 353 -21.49 -12.88 6.09
N PHE A 354 -20.79 -11.89 6.62
CA PHE A 354 -19.35 -11.93 6.79
C PHE A 354 -19.01 -12.38 8.20
N MET A 355 -18.27 -13.48 8.30
CA MET A 355 -17.69 -13.92 9.56
C MET A 355 -16.48 -13.02 9.89
N LEU A 356 -16.43 -12.50 11.11
CA LEU A 356 -15.29 -11.76 11.64
C LEU A 356 -14.52 -12.65 12.60
N SER A 357 -13.24 -12.90 12.34
CA SER A 357 -12.43 -13.80 13.17
C SER A 357 -10.94 -13.46 13.03
N SER A 358 -10.24 -13.50 14.15
CA SER A 358 -8.78 -13.46 14.18
C SER A 358 -8.13 -14.86 14.17
N ASP A 359 -8.92 -15.93 14.01
CA ASP A 359 -8.45 -17.33 13.99
C ASP A 359 -8.63 -17.93 12.59
N GLU A 360 -7.57 -17.88 11.78
CA GLU A 360 -7.56 -18.46 10.43
C GLU A 360 -7.80 -19.98 10.42
N THR A 361 -7.36 -20.69 11.47
CA THR A 361 -7.62 -22.13 11.58
C THR A 361 -9.12 -22.40 11.74
N ALA A 362 -9.81 -21.58 12.53
CA ALA A 362 -11.25 -21.66 12.70
C ALA A 362 -12.01 -21.29 11.40
N THR A 363 -11.57 -20.26 10.67
CA THR A 363 -12.18 -19.86 9.39
C THR A 363 -11.94 -20.92 8.31
N PHE A 364 -10.75 -21.48 8.23
CA PHE A 364 -10.44 -22.58 7.32
C PHE A 364 -11.27 -23.84 7.64
N ALA A 365 -11.44 -24.19 8.91
CA ALA A 365 -12.32 -25.27 9.33
C ALA A 365 -13.79 -24.99 8.97
N ALA A 366 -14.27 -23.76 9.12
CA ALA A 366 -15.62 -23.35 8.73
C ALA A 366 -15.83 -23.48 7.21
N TYR A 367 -14.86 -23.07 6.38
CA TYR A 367 -14.90 -23.25 4.95
C TYR A 367 -14.96 -24.72 4.54
N ASN A 368 -14.09 -25.56 5.12
CA ASN A 368 -14.07 -27.01 4.86
C ASN A 368 -15.35 -27.72 5.31
N ALA A 369 -16.00 -27.22 6.36
CA ALA A 369 -17.29 -27.73 6.83
C ALA A 369 -18.49 -27.27 5.97
N GLY A 370 -18.27 -26.38 4.98
CA GLY A 370 -19.32 -25.82 4.14
C GLY A 370 -20.12 -24.70 4.81
N ASN A 371 -19.58 -24.07 5.84
CA ASN A 371 -20.19 -22.92 6.51
C ASN A 371 -19.77 -21.58 5.90
N LEU A 372 -18.78 -21.58 5.02
CA LEU A 372 -18.35 -20.44 4.22
C LEU A 372 -18.33 -20.83 2.74
N ASP A 373 -18.79 -19.93 1.89
CA ASP A 373 -18.75 -20.04 0.44
C ASP A 373 -17.47 -19.40 -0.14
N PHE A 374 -16.93 -18.42 0.58
CA PHE A 374 -15.70 -17.69 0.27
C PHE A 374 -14.88 -17.46 1.53
N SER A 375 -13.55 -17.56 1.41
CA SER A 375 -12.62 -17.23 2.50
C SER A 375 -11.35 -16.62 1.95
N ASP A 376 -11.03 -15.41 2.40
CA ASP A 376 -9.79 -14.67 2.07
C ASP A 376 -8.62 -15.02 3.01
N GLY A 377 -8.86 -15.90 3.99
CA GLY A 377 -7.86 -16.39 4.93
C GLY A 377 -7.54 -17.86 4.72
N VAL A 378 -6.28 -18.16 4.43
CA VAL A 378 -5.76 -19.52 4.28
C VAL A 378 -4.53 -19.67 5.18
N PRO A 379 -4.61 -20.54 6.21
CA PRO A 379 -3.43 -20.75 7.07
C PRO A 379 -2.23 -21.25 6.25
N THR A 380 -1.06 -20.69 6.50
CA THR A 380 0.18 -21.02 5.78
C THR A 380 0.44 -22.53 5.74
N ALA A 381 0.19 -23.25 6.84
CA ALA A 381 0.42 -24.70 6.94
C ALA A 381 -0.47 -25.52 5.98
N GLU A 382 -1.57 -24.95 5.48
CA GLU A 382 -2.55 -25.64 4.61
C GLU A 382 -2.26 -25.40 3.11
N ILE A 383 -1.51 -24.35 2.75
CA ILE A 383 -1.29 -23.90 1.36
C ILE A 383 -0.70 -25.04 0.51
N ALA A 384 0.32 -25.74 1.01
CA ALA A 384 0.94 -26.83 0.28
C ALA A 384 -0.05 -27.98 -0.05
N GLY A 385 -1.04 -28.21 0.82
CA GLY A 385 -2.09 -29.22 0.62
C GLY A 385 -3.19 -28.80 -0.36
N LEU A 386 -3.27 -27.49 -0.68
CA LEU A 386 -4.30 -26.92 -1.55
C LEU A 386 -3.86 -26.80 -3.00
N GLN A 387 -2.60 -27.06 -3.30
CA GLN A 387 -2.07 -26.98 -4.66
C GLN A 387 -2.83 -27.92 -5.60
N GLY A 388 -3.39 -27.33 -6.68
CA GLY A 388 -4.24 -28.07 -7.64
C GLY A 388 -5.71 -28.28 -7.20
N ASN A 389 -6.11 -27.77 -6.04
CA ASN A 389 -7.52 -27.71 -5.66
C ASN A 389 -8.24 -26.64 -6.48
N PRO A 390 -9.34 -26.95 -7.21
CA PRO A 390 -10.06 -25.95 -8.03
C PRO A 390 -10.71 -24.83 -7.22
N GLU A 391 -10.94 -25.02 -5.92
CA GLU A 391 -11.46 -23.99 -5.02
C GLU A 391 -10.36 -23.04 -4.48
N TYR A 392 -9.07 -23.36 -4.68
CA TYR A 392 -7.94 -22.54 -4.24
C TYR A 392 -7.46 -21.66 -5.39
N HIS A 393 -7.39 -20.37 -5.15
CA HIS A 393 -6.99 -19.37 -6.13
C HIS A 393 -5.78 -18.60 -5.64
N VAL A 394 -4.85 -18.34 -6.56
CA VAL A 394 -3.71 -17.43 -6.39
C VAL A 394 -3.83 -16.37 -7.47
N ILE A 395 -3.78 -15.11 -7.09
CA ILE A 395 -3.85 -13.96 -8.00
C ILE A 395 -2.65 -13.04 -7.78
N GLU A 396 -2.15 -12.46 -8.87
CA GLU A 396 -1.09 -11.44 -8.79
C GLU A 396 -1.68 -10.09 -8.46
N ASN A 397 -1.07 -9.40 -7.49
CA ASN A 397 -1.46 -8.05 -7.11
C ASN A 397 -0.34 -7.07 -7.43
N LEU A 398 -0.72 -5.83 -7.74
CA LEU A 398 0.22 -4.71 -7.82
C LEU A 398 0.48 -4.20 -6.41
N GLY A 399 1.55 -4.68 -5.77
CA GLY A 399 1.88 -4.26 -4.43
C GLY A 399 3.13 -4.92 -3.87
N THR A 400 3.59 -4.40 -2.75
CA THR A 400 4.82 -4.83 -2.09
C THR A 400 4.60 -5.02 -0.60
N TYR A 401 4.98 -6.21 -0.11
CA TYR A 401 5.15 -6.43 1.32
C TYR A 401 6.53 -5.92 1.72
N TYR A 402 6.58 -5.08 2.73
CA TYR A 402 7.84 -4.48 3.18
C TYR A 402 7.87 -4.32 4.70
N VAL A 403 9.05 -4.04 5.20
CA VAL A 403 9.27 -3.62 6.58
C VAL A 403 9.52 -2.12 6.57
N SER A 404 8.89 -1.39 7.49
CA SER A 404 9.11 0.04 7.69
C SER A 404 9.88 0.31 8.98
N PHE A 405 10.85 1.22 8.90
CA PHE A 405 11.52 1.77 10.07
C PHE A 405 10.91 3.13 10.42
N ASN A 406 10.62 3.36 11.69
CA ASN A 406 10.38 4.72 12.15
C ASN A 406 11.72 5.47 12.17
N VAL A 407 11.88 6.47 11.30
CA VAL A 407 13.14 7.25 11.19
C VAL A 407 13.46 8.03 12.48
N ASN A 408 12.46 8.24 13.33
CA ASN A 408 12.57 8.89 14.63
C ASN A 408 12.79 7.91 15.80
N SER A 409 12.92 6.59 15.53
CA SER A 409 13.10 5.61 16.61
C SER A 409 14.34 5.91 17.45
N PRO A 410 14.25 5.70 18.79
CA PRO A 410 15.41 5.79 19.68
C PRO A 410 16.57 4.87 19.32
N MET A 411 16.35 3.81 18.53
CA MET A 411 17.42 2.92 18.09
C MET A 411 18.49 3.62 17.24
N PHE A 412 18.18 4.81 16.68
CA PHE A 412 19.10 5.64 15.88
C PHE A 412 19.68 6.82 16.65
N ASP A 413 19.44 6.91 17.97
CA ASP A 413 19.92 8.03 18.79
C ASP A 413 21.44 8.13 18.77
N GLY A 414 21.94 9.31 18.41
CA GLY A 414 23.37 9.59 18.35
C GLY A 414 24.06 9.23 17.04
N MET A 415 23.33 8.68 16.08
CA MET A 415 23.83 8.46 14.70
C MET A 415 23.61 9.71 13.84
N SER A 416 24.45 9.90 12.83
CA SER A 416 24.13 10.79 11.73
C SER A 416 22.96 10.21 10.90
N PRO A 417 22.23 11.02 10.14
CA PRO A 417 21.19 10.51 9.25
C PRO A 417 21.71 9.45 8.25
N GLU A 418 22.93 9.63 7.73
CA GLU A 418 23.61 8.71 6.82
C GLU A 418 24.01 7.39 7.50
N ASP A 419 24.51 7.44 8.76
CA ASP A 419 24.84 6.24 9.52
C ASP A 419 23.57 5.45 9.85
N ALA A 420 22.49 6.13 10.22
CA ALA A 420 21.18 5.49 10.45
C ALA A 420 20.64 4.84 9.16
N ALA A 421 20.76 5.48 8.01
CA ALA A 421 20.40 4.91 6.72
C ALA A 421 21.27 3.70 6.38
N THR A 422 22.57 3.78 6.64
CA THR A 422 23.51 2.67 6.46
C THR A 422 23.11 1.47 7.31
N LEU A 423 22.75 1.69 8.59
CA LEU A 423 22.28 0.62 9.46
C LEU A 423 21.00 -0.04 8.93
N ARG A 424 20.00 0.75 8.53
CA ARG A 424 18.75 0.23 7.97
C ARG A 424 18.99 -0.60 6.70
N LYS A 425 19.82 -0.11 5.78
CA LYS A 425 20.19 -0.84 4.55
C LYS A 425 20.95 -2.14 4.88
N ALA A 426 21.85 -2.11 5.86
CA ALA A 426 22.55 -3.33 6.31
C ALA A 426 21.58 -4.37 6.86
N LEU A 427 20.60 -3.97 7.70
CA LEU A 427 19.59 -4.87 8.22
C LEU A 427 18.74 -5.52 7.11
N ALA A 428 18.49 -4.79 6.01
CA ALA A 428 17.79 -5.32 4.84
C ALA A 428 18.54 -6.49 4.19
N LEU A 429 19.87 -6.45 4.18
CA LEU A 429 20.70 -7.46 3.53
C LEU A 429 20.81 -8.79 4.32
N PHE A 430 20.43 -8.80 5.60
CA PHE A 430 20.44 -10.01 6.43
C PHE A 430 19.20 -10.89 6.24
N ILE A 431 18.19 -10.46 5.48
CA ILE A 431 16.90 -11.17 5.35
C ILE A 431 16.93 -12.11 4.15
N ASP A 432 16.69 -13.41 4.39
CA ASP A 432 16.51 -14.43 3.37
C ASP A 432 15.10 -14.37 2.77
N ARG A 433 14.93 -13.58 1.72
CA ARG A 433 13.66 -13.38 1.04
C ARG A 433 13.17 -14.62 0.31
N ASP A 434 14.10 -15.40 -0.26
CA ASP A 434 13.75 -16.65 -0.94
C ASP A 434 13.18 -17.67 0.06
N TYR A 435 13.76 -17.77 1.25
CA TYR A 435 13.19 -18.60 2.32
C TYR A 435 11.77 -18.13 2.69
N ILE A 436 11.56 -16.82 2.83
CA ILE A 436 10.25 -16.25 3.19
C ILE A 436 9.20 -16.60 2.13
N VAL A 437 9.45 -16.36 0.84
CA VAL A 437 8.45 -16.64 -0.20
C VAL A 437 8.23 -18.13 -0.42
N THR A 438 9.28 -18.94 -0.30
CA THR A 438 9.21 -20.39 -0.59
C THR A 438 8.63 -21.20 0.57
N ASN A 439 8.95 -20.84 1.82
CA ASN A 439 8.62 -21.64 3.00
C ASN A 439 7.53 -21.02 3.88
N VAL A 440 7.38 -19.69 3.85
CA VAL A 440 6.32 -18.98 4.61
C VAL A 440 5.18 -18.59 3.68
N GLY A 441 5.43 -17.82 2.63
CA GLY A 441 4.40 -17.36 1.69
C GLY A 441 3.74 -18.48 0.91
N GLN A 442 4.51 -19.32 0.22
CA GLN A 442 4.10 -20.51 -0.54
C GLN A 442 3.03 -20.25 -1.62
N ALA A 443 2.84 -19.01 -2.04
CA ALA A 443 1.79 -18.56 -2.95
C ALA A 443 2.35 -17.77 -4.13
N ASP A 444 3.47 -18.24 -4.70
CA ASP A 444 4.12 -17.69 -5.89
C ASP A 444 4.57 -16.21 -5.76
N GLN A 445 4.76 -15.72 -4.52
CA GLN A 445 5.34 -14.40 -4.28
C GLN A 445 6.75 -14.31 -4.87
N VAL A 446 7.13 -13.12 -5.34
CA VAL A 446 8.45 -12.85 -5.93
C VAL A 446 9.29 -12.01 -4.96
N PRO A 447 10.54 -12.43 -4.60
CA PRO A 447 11.43 -11.61 -3.79
C PRO A 447 11.63 -10.21 -4.38
N ALA A 448 11.55 -9.16 -3.56
CA ALA A 448 11.60 -7.78 -3.99
C ALA A 448 12.90 -7.09 -3.61
N GLY A 449 13.58 -6.50 -4.60
CA GLY A 449 14.74 -5.64 -4.45
C GLY A 449 14.44 -4.16 -4.71
N SER A 450 13.17 -3.79 -5.01
CA SER A 450 12.67 -2.43 -5.21
C SER A 450 11.34 -2.25 -4.47
N PHE A 451 10.93 -1.01 -4.25
CA PHE A 451 9.67 -0.72 -3.58
C PHE A 451 8.47 -0.79 -4.54
N ILE A 452 8.59 -0.16 -5.71
CA ILE A 452 7.52 -0.21 -6.72
C ILE A 452 7.54 -1.58 -7.42
N PRO A 453 6.38 -2.29 -7.48
CA PRO A 453 6.33 -3.66 -7.99
C PRO A 453 6.48 -3.74 -9.51
N ALA A 454 6.86 -4.92 -9.99
CA ALA A 454 6.74 -5.27 -11.40
C ALA A 454 5.27 -5.20 -11.86
N GLY A 455 5.04 -4.84 -13.12
CA GLY A 455 3.69 -4.65 -13.69
C GLY A 455 3.11 -3.25 -13.49
N CYS A 456 3.73 -2.40 -12.65
CA CYS A 456 3.38 -0.98 -12.59
C CYS A 456 3.83 -0.26 -13.85
N LEU A 457 2.95 0.56 -14.45
CA LEU A 457 3.22 1.30 -15.69
C LEU A 457 3.61 2.75 -15.38
N ASP A 458 4.60 3.27 -16.13
CA ASP A 458 5.21 4.60 -15.94
C ASP A 458 4.42 5.79 -16.51
N GLY A 459 3.20 5.55 -16.99
CA GLY A 459 2.38 6.54 -17.69
C GLY A 459 2.69 6.67 -19.19
N THR A 460 3.84 6.20 -19.68
CA THR A 460 4.16 6.11 -21.13
C THR A 460 3.72 4.76 -21.72
N GLY A 461 3.23 3.84 -20.87
CA GLY A 461 2.86 2.47 -21.24
C GLY A 461 3.99 1.47 -21.14
N LYS A 462 5.13 1.84 -20.57
CA LYS A 462 6.25 0.94 -20.25
C LYS A 462 6.17 0.53 -18.79
N GLU A 463 6.77 -0.61 -18.48
CA GLU A 463 6.98 -1.03 -17.10
C GLU A 463 7.91 -0.05 -16.38
N PHE A 464 7.50 0.38 -15.19
CA PHE A 464 8.28 1.35 -14.40
C PHE A 464 9.53 0.72 -13.81
N LYS A 465 9.43 -0.48 -13.23
CA LYS A 465 10.56 -1.13 -12.57
C LYS A 465 11.72 -1.35 -13.54
N ASN A 466 12.84 -0.67 -13.31
CA ASN A 466 14.01 -0.72 -14.16
C ASN A 466 15.28 -1.26 -13.46
N LYS A 467 15.27 -1.43 -12.13
CA LYS A 467 16.38 -1.95 -11.33
C LYS A 467 15.91 -2.55 -10.02
N ASP A 468 16.80 -3.28 -9.38
CA ASP A 468 16.76 -3.61 -7.97
C ASP A 468 17.85 -2.82 -7.23
N TYR A 469 17.58 -2.42 -5.99
CA TYR A 469 18.51 -1.67 -5.14
C TYR A 469 19.49 -2.59 -4.40
N PHE A 470 19.18 -3.85 -4.33
CA PHE A 470 20.02 -4.96 -3.88
C PHE A 470 19.51 -6.22 -4.59
N ASP A 471 20.36 -7.24 -4.71
CA ASP A 471 19.95 -8.52 -5.30
C ASP A 471 19.16 -9.35 -4.27
N PRO A 472 17.83 -9.54 -4.44
CA PRO A 472 17.00 -10.28 -3.49
C PRO A 472 17.04 -11.80 -3.67
N SER A 473 17.84 -12.32 -4.60
CA SER A 473 17.88 -13.75 -4.94
C SER A 473 18.54 -14.60 -3.86
N ALA A 474 18.19 -15.89 -3.84
CA ALA A 474 18.82 -16.87 -2.96
C ALA A 474 20.34 -16.98 -3.19
N GLU A 475 20.78 -16.86 -4.46
CA GLU A 475 22.18 -16.93 -4.83
C GLU A 475 23.01 -15.78 -4.26
N ALA A 476 22.39 -14.60 -4.08
CA ALA A 476 23.07 -13.42 -3.55
C ALA A 476 23.08 -13.37 -2.01
N PHE A 477 22.27 -14.17 -1.32
CA PHE A 477 22.03 -14.02 0.13
C PHE A 477 23.30 -14.06 0.96
N GLU A 478 24.21 -15.02 0.71
CA GLU A 478 25.48 -15.11 1.46
C GLU A 478 26.35 -13.85 1.24
N SER A 479 26.43 -13.33 0.02
CA SER A 479 27.17 -12.10 -0.28
C SER A 479 26.51 -10.86 0.33
N ASN A 480 25.18 -10.80 0.35
CA ASN A 480 24.42 -9.75 1.00
C ASN A 480 24.71 -9.68 2.51
N VAL A 481 24.76 -10.82 3.19
CA VAL A 481 25.12 -10.90 4.62
C VAL A 481 26.52 -10.33 4.85
N GLN A 482 27.51 -10.66 4.02
CA GLN A 482 28.86 -10.12 4.15
C GLN A 482 28.92 -8.60 3.89
N GLU A 483 28.17 -8.11 2.94
CA GLU A 483 28.04 -6.69 2.66
C GLU A 483 27.37 -5.96 3.84
N GLY A 484 26.28 -6.50 4.38
CA GLY A 484 25.60 -5.94 5.56
C GLY A 484 26.51 -5.84 6.79
N ILE A 485 27.34 -6.88 7.03
CA ILE A 485 28.37 -6.82 8.10
C ILE A 485 29.36 -5.68 7.83
N ALA A 486 29.90 -5.60 6.62
CA ALA A 486 30.85 -4.54 6.27
C ALA A 486 30.25 -3.13 6.40
N MET A 487 28.98 -2.96 6.02
CA MET A 487 28.24 -1.70 6.22
C MET A 487 28.11 -1.35 7.70
N MET A 488 27.74 -2.28 8.55
CA MET A 488 27.64 -2.04 10.02
C MET A 488 29.01 -1.76 10.63
N GLU A 489 30.09 -2.43 10.18
CA GLU A 489 31.45 -2.15 10.63
C GLU A 489 31.89 -0.72 10.26
N SER A 490 31.48 -0.23 9.08
CA SER A 490 31.81 1.13 8.63
C SER A 490 31.26 2.24 9.53
N ILE A 491 30.15 1.95 10.25
CA ILE A 491 29.52 2.87 11.20
C ILE A 491 29.81 2.52 12.69
N GLY A 492 30.81 1.66 12.92
CA GLY A 492 31.38 1.42 14.26
C GLY A 492 30.89 0.19 14.99
N TYR A 493 30.03 -0.63 14.41
CA TYR A 493 29.70 -1.95 14.96
C TYR A 493 30.87 -2.91 14.81
N LYS A 494 30.94 -3.92 15.66
CA LYS A 494 32.03 -4.90 15.68
C LYS A 494 31.45 -6.29 15.52
N PHE A 495 32.05 -7.08 14.65
CA PHE A 495 31.72 -8.48 14.47
C PHE A 495 32.92 -9.37 14.82
N ASP A 496 32.67 -10.62 15.19
CA ASP A 496 33.70 -11.62 15.39
C ASP A 496 34.05 -12.37 14.09
N ASP A 497 35.05 -13.24 14.15
CA ASP A 497 35.51 -14.01 12.97
C ASP A 497 34.45 -14.96 12.38
N ASN A 498 33.33 -15.17 13.09
CA ASN A 498 32.18 -15.97 12.63
C ASN A 498 31.04 -15.10 12.08
N GLY A 499 31.21 -13.79 12.00
CA GLY A 499 30.17 -12.85 11.56
C GLY A 499 29.09 -12.56 12.61
N MET A 500 29.39 -12.83 13.89
CA MET A 500 28.45 -12.53 15.00
C MET A 500 28.73 -11.16 15.58
N LEU A 501 27.67 -10.37 15.77
CA LEU A 501 27.75 -9.04 16.38
C LEU A 501 28.31 -9.14 17.80
N SER A 502 29.34 -8.32 18.07
CA SER A 502 30.02 -8.32 19.37
C SER A 502 29.15 -7.71 20.47
N SER A 503 29.23 -8.28 21.66
CA SER A 503 28.61 -7.71 22.85
C SER A 503 29.18 -6.32 23.26
N GLU A 504 30.26 -5.85 22.63
CA GLU A 504 30.77 -4.49 22.80
C GLU A 504 29.92 -3.44 22.08
N THR A 505 29.25 -3.85 21.01
CA THR A 505 28.35 -3.01 20.20
C THR A 505 27.02 -3.73 19.97
N PRO A 506 26.24 -3.98 21.03
CA PRO A 506 25.00 -4.73 20.92
C PRO A 506 23.95 -3.92 20.13
N LEU A 507 23.09 -4.64 19.38
CA LEU A 507 21.91 -4.07 18.74
C LEU A 507 20.68 -4.90 19.12
N SER A 508 19.67 -4.22 19.63
CA SER A 508 18.35 -4.80 19.85
C SER A 508 17.25 -3.81 19.45
N PHE A 509 16.15 -4.32 18.94
CA PHE A 509 14.98 -3.54 18.57
C PHE A 509 13.70 -4.39 18.61
N THR A 510 12.55 -3.74 18.58
CA THR A 510 11.25 -4.38 18.57
C THR A 510 10.64 -4.32 17.16
N TYR A 511 10.18 -5.47 16.68
CA TYR A 511 9.42 -5.62 15.42
C TYR A 511 7.93 -5.73 15.74
N LEU A 512 7.16 -4.74 15.33
CA LEU A 512 5.71 -4.69 15.49
C LEU A 512 5.02 -5.45 14.35
N VAL A 513 4.11 -6.36 14.69
CA VAL A 513 3.38 -7.17 13.71
C VAL A 513 1.93 -7.38 14.14
N ASN A 514 1.02 -7.45 13.18
CA ASN A 514 -0.38 -7.76 13.43
C ASN A 514 -0.68 -9.26 13.37
N THR A 515 -1.70 -9.65 14.11
CA THR A 515 -2.38 -10.95 14.03
C THR A 515 -3.80 -10.74 13.48
N PRO A 516 -4.39 -11.77 12.82
CA PRO A 516 -3.87 -13.08 12.48
C PRO A 516 -3.01 -13.06 11.20
N GLY A 517 -2.60 -14.24 10.78
CA GLY A 517 -2.02 -14.51 9.48
C GLY A 517 -0.54 -14.84 9.49
N SER A 518 -0.02 -15.10 8.30
CA SER A 518 1.39 -15.42 8.03
C SER A 518 2.37 -14.30 8.39
N ASN A 519 1.88 -13.11 8.76
CA ASN A 519 2.72 -11.97 9.15
C ASN A 519 3.63 -12.30 10.35
N VAL A 520 3.12 -13.06 11.33
CA VAL A 520 3.91 -13.51 12.47
C VAL A 520 4.99 -14.51 12.03
N ASP A 521 4.67 -15.42 11.11
CA ASP A 521 5.63 -16.39 10.57
C ASP A 521 6.76 -15.68 9.79
N VAL A 522 6.43 -14.63 9.03
CA VAL A 522 7.42 -13.75 8.38
C VAL A 522 8.30 -13.06 9.42
N ALA A 523 7.72 -12.52 10.50
CA ALA A 523 8.47 -11.89 11.58
C ALA A 523 9.42 -12.88 12.26
N VAL A 524 8.99 -14.13 12.47
CA VAL A 524 9.83 -15.21 13.05
C VAL A 524 10.99 -15.57 12.11
N ALA A 525 10.76 -15.61 10.80
CA ALA A 525 11.83 -15.84 9.84
C ALA A 525 12.87 -14.71 9.88
N ILE A 526 12.44 -13.46 9.87
CA ILE A 526 13.33 -12.28 10.00
C ILE A 526 14.09 -12.32 11.34
N GLN A 527 13.41 -12.68 12.45
CA GLN A 527 14.06 -12.81 13.76
C GLN A 527 15.18 -13.86 13.73
N ALA A 528 14.96 -14.99 13.06
CA ALA A 528 15.96 -16.03 12.93
C ALA A 528 17.19 -15.54 12.13
N ASP A 529 16.97 -14.79 11.05
CA ASP A 529 18.03 -14.21 10.24
C ASP A 529 18.83 -13.16 11.04
N MET A 530 18.17 -12.29 11.80
CA MET A 530 18.82 -11.32 12.69
C MET A 530 19.65 -12.02 13.78
N ALA A 531 19.11 -13.08 14.39
CA ALA A 531 19.81 -13.87 15.39
C ALA A 531 21.05 -14.59 14.83
N ALA A 532 21.02 -14.98 13.54
CA ALA A 532 22.15 -15.63 12.86
C ALA A 532 23.38 -14.72 12.75
N VAL A 533 23.20 -13.40 12.81
CA VAL A 533 24.29 -12.41 12.84
C VAL A 533 24.43 -11.73 14.22
N GLY A 534 23.76 -12.26 15.26
CA GLY A 534 23.92 -11.80 16.66
C GLY A 534 23.11 -10.56 17.02
N ILE A 535 22.10 -10.20 16.23
CA ILE A 535 21.19 -9.08 16.50
C ILE A 535 19.97 -9.60 17.28
N ASP A 536 19.57 -8.88 18.33
CA ASP A 536 18.45 -9.22 19.19
C ASP A 536 17.17 -8.49 18.76
N MET A 537 16.36 -9.13 17.89
CA MET A 537 15.06 -8.64 17.46
C MET A 537 13.96 -9.27 18.32
N GLN A 538 13.13 -8.43 18.94
CA GLN A 538 11.97 -8.85 19.73
C GLN A 538 10.70 -8.68 18.88
N ILE A 539 9.78 -9.65 18.87
CA ILE A 539 8.51 -9.56 18.17
C ILE A 539 7.43 -9.06 19.14
N SER A 540 6.70 -8.03 18.74
CA SER A 540 5.52 -7.51 19.43
C SER A 540 4.29 -7.74 18.56
N GLU A 541 3.45 -8.68 18.98
CA GLU A 541 2.22 -9.04 18.28
C GLU A 541 1.06 -8.20 18.81
N MET A 542 0.24 -7.66 17.90
CA MET A 542 -0.94 -6.86 18.23
C MET A 542 -2.14 -7.27 17.38
N GLU A 543 -3.33 -7.02 17.93
CA GLU A 543 -4.57 -7.05 17.16
C GLU A 543 -4.54 -5.96 16.06
N TRP A 544 -5.24 -6.21 14.95
CA TRP A 544 -5.15 -5.40 13.72
C TRP A 544 -5.36 -3.90 13.94
N ASN A 545 -6.45 -3.50 14.62
CA ASN A 545 -6.76 -2.09 14.82
C ASN A 545 -5.77 -1.39 15.75
N VAL A 546 -5.27 -2.09 16.77
CA VAL A 546 -4.22 -1.57 17.67
C VAL A 546 -2.93 -1.40 16.90
N PHE A 547 -2.58 -2.39 16.07
CA PHE A 547 -1.40 -2.35 15.21
C PHE A 547 -1.44 -1.16 14.24
N LEU A 548 -2.57 -0.94 13.55
CA LEU A 548 -2.73 0.19 12.62
C LEU A 548 -2.52 1.54 13.31
N ASN A 549 -3.18 1.72 14.47
CA ASN A 549 -3.09 2.97 15.22
C ASN A 549 -1.66 3.24 15.74
N ASP A 550 -0.99 2.21 16.28
CA ASP A 550 0.39 2.35 16.76
C ASP A 550 1.36 2.64 15.61
N ARG A 551 1.18 1.97 14.46
CA ARG A 551 2.01 2.21 13.28
C ARG A 551 1.85 3.64 12.74
N LYS A 552 0.62 4.12 12.57
CA LYS A 552 0.33 5.48 12.11
C LYS A 552 0.84 6.56 13.07
N ALA A 553 0.75 6.29 14.38
CA ALA A 553 1.26 7.18 15.41
C ALA A 553 2.80 7.15 15.57
N GLY A 554 3.51 6.25 14.88
CA GLY A 554 4.96 6.08 15.02
C GLY A 554 5.39 5.43 16.34
N ASN A 555 4.52 4.66 16.99
CA ASN A 555 4.81 3.98 18.27
C ASN A 555 5.54 2.64 18.04
N PHE A 556 6.59 2.63 17.23
CA PHE A 556 7.36 1.43 16.89
C PHE A 556 8.81 1.79 16.52
N ASP A 557 9.70 0.81 16.60
CA ASP A 557 11.05 0.90 16.01
C ASP A 557 11.02 0.43 14.57
N VAL A 558 10.52 -0.79 14.38
CA VAL A 558 10.40 -1.51 13.11
C VAL A 558 9.02 -2.15 13.06
N ALA A 559 8.33 -2.06 11.94
CA ALA A 559 7.00 -2.62 11.80
C ALA A 559 6.82 -3.36 10.46
N ARG A 560 5.99 -4.40 10.49
CA ARG A 560 5.44 -4.97 9.29
C ARG A 560 4.65 -3.89 8.53
N ASN A 561 4.78 -3.88 7.23
CA ASN A 561 3.97 -3.03 6.37
C ASN A 561 3.68 -3.71 5.03
N GLY A 562 2.80 -3.12 4.26
CA GLY A 562 2.48 -3.54 2.92
C GLY A 562 1.60 -2.51 2.26
N TRP A 563 1.74 -2.39 0.95
CA TRP A 563 0.93 -1.51 0.13
C TRP A 563 0.51 -2.22 -1.14
N LEU A 564 -0.79 -2.28 -1.38
CA LEU A 564 -1.37 -2.60 -2.67
C LEU A 564 -1.70 -1.28 -3.36
N MET A 565 -1.37 -1.16 -4.65
CA MET A 565 -1.64 0.07 -5.39
C MET A 565 -3.14 0.32 -5.50
N ASP A 566 -3.54 1.56 -5.43
CA ASP A 566 -4.94 1.99 -5.56
C ASP A 566 -5.29 2.28 -7.03
N TYR A 567 -4.27 2.61 -7.83
CA TYR A 567 -4.33 2.82 -9.28
C TYR A 567 -2.96 2.54 -9.91
N ASN A 568 -2.93 2.22 -11.20
CA ASN A 568 -1.70 1.81 -11.89
C ASN A 568 -0.88 3.02 -12.37
N ASP A 569 -0.26 3.72 -11.43
CA ASP A 569 0.74 4.77 -11.66
C ASP A 569 1.73 4.77 -10.48
N PRO A 570 3.06 4.87 -10.72
CA PRO A 570 4.07 4.81 -9.65
C PRO A 570 3.87 5.87 -8.56
N LEU A 571 3.24 6.99 -8.88
CA LEU A 571 2.97 8.06 -7.93
C LEU A 571 2.14 7.55 -6.73
N ASN A 572 1.25 6.56 -6.93
CA ASN A 572 0.51 5.94 -5.83
C ASN A 572 1.41 5.38 -4.72
N MET A 573 2.55 4.81 -5.09
CA MET A 573 3.51 4.27 -4.12
C MET A 573 4.52 5.31 -3.63
N LEU A 574 4.60 6.47 -4.27
CA LEU A 574 5.53 7.54 -3.93
C LEU A 574 4.87 8.63 -3.08
N GLU A 575 3.68 9.08 -3.44
CA GLU A 575 3.03 10.22 -2.77
C GLU A 575 2.58 9.91 -1.33
N MET A 576 2.42 8.64 -0.98
CA MET A 576 2.10 8.24 0.40
C MET A 576 3.20 8.60 1.42
N TRP A 577 4.39 8.96 0.96
CA TRP A 577 5.55 9.25 1.81
C TRP A 577 5.82 10.75 2.00
N THR A 578 4.97 11.63 1.48
CA THR A 578 5.08 13.07 1.80
C THR A 578 4.89 13.31 3.29
N SER A 579 5.46 14.40 3.80
CA SER A 579 5.45 14.70 5.24
C SER A 579 4.04 14.89 5.81
N ASP A 580 3.09 15.32 5.00
CA ASP A 580 1.69 15.57 5.34
C ASP A 580 0.77 14.35 5.13
N SER A 581 1.27 13.30 4.47
CA SER A 581 0.45 12.11 4.21
C SER A 581 0.07 11.35 5.48
N GLY A 582 -1.20 10.97 5.59
CA GLY A 582 -1.71 10.09 6.66
C GLY A 582 -1.18 8.65 6.57
N ASN A 583 -0.61 8.27 5.42
CA ASN A 583 0.00 6.96 5.19
C ASN A 583 1.53 6.94 5.35
N ASN A 584 2.13 8.07 5.77
CA ASN A 584 3.55 8.17 6.04
C ASN A 584 3.94 7.49 7.37
N ASP A 585 3.90 6.16 7.39
CA ASP A 585 4.19 5.37 8.59
C ASP A 585 5.66 5.46 9.02
N CYS A 586 6.60 5.67 8.09
CA CYS A 586 8.02 5.87 8.41
C CYS A 586 8.32 7.17 9.16
N GLN A 587 7.34 8.08 9.27
CA GLN A 587 7.46 9.38 9.94
C GLN A 587 8.46 10.33 9.24
N PHE A 588 8.58 10.23 7.92
CA PHE A 588 9.41 11.14 7.11
C PHE A 588 8.98 12.60 7.29
N GLY A 589 9.94 13.52 7.42
CA GLY A 589 9.68 14.94 7.59
C GLY A 589 8.98 15.35 8.89
N LYS A 590 8.65 14.38 9.76
CA LYS A 590 8.01 14.67 11.05
C LYS A 590 9.06 14.87 12.13
N PRO A 591 8.94 15.92 12.97
CA PRO A 591 9.89 16.15 14.05
C PRO A 591 9.81 15.02 15.09
N LYS A 592 10.95 14.68 15.67
CA LYS A 592 11.00 13.74 16.79
C LYS A 592 10.19 14.32 17.96
N ALA A 593 9.22 13.54 18.48
CA ALA A 593 8.32 13.94 19.56
C ALA A 593 9.06 14.12 20.92
#